data_97f4b3116a85bc8eb3f593ad4b41f70b
#
_entry.id   97f4b3116a85bc8eb3f593ad4b41f70b
#
_cell.length_a   1.000
_cell.length_b   1.000
_cell.length_c   1.000
_cell.angle_alpha   90.00
_cell.angle_beta   90.00
_cell.angle_gamma   90.00
#
_symmetry.space_group_name_H-M   'P 1'
#
loop_
_entity.id
_entity.type
_entity.pdbx_description
1 polymer ?
#
loop_
_entity_poly.entity_id
_entity_poly.type
_entity_poly.pdbx_seq_one_letter_code
_entity_poly.pdbx_strand_id
1 'polypeptide(L)'
;RLILEAFGLRERRDLKAQYLNSESAALRLAAGKLDAFIAVAGYPMASVQLALGKSDAQILSLTGKPIEQLLAKYKFFSRDTIPSDVYGNAEPIPTISVNALWIVPEAADEELIYQITKAIWNEKSRKLLDEGHSKGKLIQMSTALQGVSIPLHPGARRFYREVDLAE
;
A
#
# COMPACT_ATOMS: atom_id res chain seq x y z
N ARG A 1 -6.87 10.30 5.91
CA ARG A 1 -8.05 10.70 6.69
C ARG A 1 -8.45 9.60 7.67
N LEU A 2 -8.81 8.39 7.21
CA LEU A 2 -9.26 7.27 8.07
C LEU A 2 -8.30 6.96 9.24
N ILE A 3 -6.99 7.01 9.01
CA ILE A 3 -5.98 6.82 10.07
C ILE A 3 -6.13 7.89 11.15
N LEU A 4 -6.20 9.16 10.78
CA LEU A 4 -6.37 10.27 11.73
C LEU A 4 -7.68 10.13 12.53
N GLU A 5 -8.77 9.79 11.85
CA GLU A 5 -10.07 9.56 12.50
C GLU A 5 -10.02 8.37 13.49
N ALA A 6 -9.25 7.32 13.19
CA ALA A 6 -9.05 6.20 14.11
C ALA A 6 -8.37 6.65 15.41
N PHE A 7 -7.47 7.62 15.35
CA PHE A 7 -6.85 8.26 16.53
C PHE A 7 -7.67 9.43 17.10
N GLY A 8 -8.92 9.62 16.69
CA GLY A 8 -9.82 10.64 17.19
C GLY A 8 -9.57 12.05 16.63
N LEU A 9 -8.68 12.21 15.67
CA LEU A 9 -8.34 13.48 15.05
C LEU A 9 -9.27 13.77 13.86
N ARG A 10 -9.81 14.97 13.82
CA ARG A 10 -10.70 15.43 12.74
C ARG A 10 -10.06 16.58 11.99
N GLU A 11 -10.02 16.43 10.68
CA GLU A 11 -9.68 17.52 9.76
C GLU A 11 -10.57 18.74 10.01
N ARG A 12 -10.04 19.95 9.88
CA ARG A 12 -10.69 21.25 10.15
C ARG A 12 -10.99 21.57 11.61
N ARG A 13 -11.00 20.60 12.53
CA ARG A 13 -11.18 20.83 13.96
C ARG A 13 -9.86 20.75 14.72
N ASP A 14 -9.11 19.68 14.49
CA ASP A 14 -7.93 19.35 15.30
C ASP A 14 -6.62 19.61 14.54
N LEU A 15 -6.69 19.80 13.22
CA LEU A 15 -5.53 20.02 12.37
C LEU A 15 -5.86 20.88 11.14
N LYS A 16 -4.84 21.54 10.61
CA LYS A 16 -4.91 22.33 9.38
C LYS A 16 -4.31 21.52 8.22
N ALA A 17 -5.15 20.75 7.54
CA ALA A 17 -4.70 19.92 6.42
C ALA A 17 -4.26 20.74 5.20
N GLN A 18 -3.17 20.31 4.57
CA GLN A 18 -2.69 20.81 3.30
C GLN A 18 -2.55 19.64 2.32
N TYR A 19 -3.12 19.76 1.13
CA TYR A 19 -3.06 18.74 0.08
C TYR A 19 -1.93 19.08 -0.88
N LEU A 20 -0.83 18.37 -0.75
CA LEU A 20 0.42 18.61 -1.47
C LEU A 20 0.87 17.33 -2.18
N ASN A 21 1.68 17.46 -3.22
CA ASN A 21 2.45 16.33 -3.70
C ASN A 21 3.54 15.95 -2.68
N SER A 22 4.03 14.73 -2.77
CA SER A 22 4.93 14.15 -1.76
C SER A 22 6.25 14.91 -1.61
N GLU A 23 6.81 15.42 -2.70
CA GLU A 23 8.04 16.19 -2.67
C GLU A 23 7.84 17.54 -1.98
N SER A 24 6.79 18.27 -2.35
CA SER A 24 6.45 19.53 -1.69
C SER A 24 6.14 19.35 -0.21
N ALA A 25 5.51 18.25 0.18
CA ALA A 25 5.26 17.93 1.59
C ALA A 25 6.56 17.70 2.34
N ALA A 26 7.48 16.90 1.78
CA ALA A 26 8.79 16.63 2.37
C ALA A 26 9.64 17.91 2.55
N LEU A 27 9.69 18.76 1.52
CA LEU A 27 10.43 20.03 1.59
C LEU A 27 9.82 20.99 2.62
N ARG A 28 8.51 21.04 2.75
CA ARG A 28 7.85 21.87 3.77
C ARG A 28 8.05 21.35 5.18
N LEU A 29 8.04 20.02 5.37
CA LEU A 29 8.38 19.42 6.66
C LEU A 29 9.83 19.76 7.04
N ALA A 30 10.78 19.57 6.13
CA ALA A 30 12.18 19.90 6.35
C ALA A 30 12.43 21.40 6.64
N ALA A 31 11.56 22.28 6.13
CA ALA A 31 11.61 23.73 6.38
C ALA A 31 10.80 24.14 7.64
N GLY A 32 10.28 23.22 8.45
CA GLY A 32 9.45 23.51 9.63
C GLY A 32 8.10 24.16 9.29
N LYS A 33 7.61 24.00 8.05
CA LYS A 33 6.30 24.55 7.59
C LYS A 33 5.18 23.54 7.61
N LEU A 34 5.47 22.31 7.99
CA LEU A 34 4.54 21.22 8.31
C LEU A 34 5.06 20.49 9.54
N ASP A 35 4.14 20.07 10.39
CA ASP A 35 4.43 19.25 11.56
C ASP A 35 4.55 17.76 11.21
N ALA A 36 3.76 17.32 10.21
CA ALA A 36 3.76 15.94 9.72
C ALA A 36 3.19 15.86 8.30
N PHE A 37 3.48 14.77 7.57
CA PHE A 37 2.75 14.40 6.37
C PHE A 37 2.47 12.89 6.32
N ILE A 38 1.44 12.52 5.59
CA ILE A 38 1.06 11.12 5.34
C ILE A 38 1.29 10.84 3.87
N ALA A 39 2.02 9.78 3.57
CA ALA A 39 2.23 9.28 2.21
C ALA A 39 1.69 7.84 2.08
N VAL A 40 1.21 7.49 0.88
CA VAL A 40 0.83 6.13 0.50
C VAL A 40 1.65 5.76 -0.71
N ALA A 41 2.63 4.90 -0.52
CA ALA A 41 3.55 4.45 -1.57
C ALA A 41 4.29 3.18 -1.15
N GLY A 42 4.94 2.53 -2.10
CA GLY A 42 5.93 1.50 -1.78
C GLY A 42 7.19 2.13 -1.16
N TYR A 43 7.83 1.42 -0.26
CA TYR A 43 9.14 1.83 0.31
C TYR A 43 10.31 1.20 -0.49
N PRO A 44 11.52 1.87 -0.57
CA PRO A 44 11.78 3.22 -0.10
C PRO A 44 11.14 4.30 -1.00
N MET A 45 10.68 5.41 -0.38
CA MET A 45 10.09 6.55 -1.07
C MET A 45 11.05 7.76 -0.98
N ALA A 46 11.44 8.33 -2.13
CA ALA A 46 12.43 9.40 -2.19
C ALA A 46 12.05 10.64 -1.35
N SER A 47 10.76 11.01 -1.32
CA SER A 47 10.30 12.15 -0.50
C SER A 47 10.40 11.88 1.00
N VAL A 48 10.25 10.63 1.45
CA VAL A 48 10.47 10.27 2.86
C VAL A 48 11.97 10.35 3.18
N GLN A 49 12.84 9.81 2.32
CA GLN A 49 14.29 9.93 2.47
C GLN A 49 14.73 11.40 2.51
N LEU A 50 14.16 12.25 1.64
CA LEU A 50 14.42 13.69 1.61
C LEU A 50 14.05 14.36 2.94
N ALA A 51 12.89 14.06 3.49
CA ALA A 51 12.43 14.61 4.77
C ALA A 51 13.35 14.20 5.93
N LEU A 52 13.65 12.91 6.04
CA LEU A 52 14.51 12.35 7.09
C LEU A 52 15.96 12.87 6.99
N GLY A 53 16.49 13.02 5.77
CA GLY A 53 17.86 13.51 5.56
C GLY A 53 18.05 15.01 5.76
N LYS A 54 16.97 15.78 5.83
CA LYS A 54 17.03 17.25 5.96
C LYS A 54 16.42 17.82 7.24
N SER A 55 15.92 16.97 8.11
CA SER A 55 15.31 17.38 9.39
C SER A 55 15.40 16.26 10.42
N ASP A 56 15.09 16.57 11.68
CA ASP A 56 14.97 15.59 12.77
C ASP A 56 13.63 14.84 12.75
N ALA A 57 13.03 14.69 11.57
CA ALA A 57 11.79 13.97 11.40
C ALA A 57 11.97 12.47 11.63
N GLN A 58 10.91 11.81 12.06
CA GLN A 58 10.87 10.37 12.24
C GLN A 58 9.59 9.77 11.65
N ILE A 59 9.64 8.52 11.27
CA ILE A 59 8.46 7.77 10.83
C ILE A 59 7.73 7.24 12.08
N LEU A 60 6.45 7.58 12.20
CA LEU A 60 5.61 7.13 13.32
C LEU A 60 5.06 5.73 13.04
N SER A 61 5.18 4.84 14.03
CA SER A 61 4.56 3.52 13.99
C SER A 61 3.03 3.63 14.06
N LEU A 62 2.33 2.86 13.24
CA LEU A 62 0.88 2.75 13.23
C LEU A 62 0.47 1.46 13.95
N THR A 63 0.19 1.56 15.25
CA THR A 63 -0.10 0.42 16.13
C THR A 63 -1.21 0.73 17.13
N GLY A 64 -1.57 -0.26 17.92
CA GLY A 64 -2.50 -0.13 19.04
C GLY A 64 -3.98 -0.26 18.64
N LYS A 65 -4.84 -0.14 19.65
CA LYS A 65 -6.29 -0.35 19.51
C LYS A 65 -6.95 0.44 18.36
N PRO A 66 -6.57 1.70 18.07
CA PRO A 66 -7.13 2.44 16.94
C PRO A 66 -6.86 1.76 15.59
N ILE A 67 -5.65 1.23 15.39
CA ILE A 67 -5.29 0.54 14.15
C ILE A 67 -5.96 -0.83 14.07
N GLU A 68 -6.09 -1.56 15.18
CA GLU A 68 -6.83 -2.81 15.21
C GLU A 68 -8.29 -2.64 14.78
N GLN A 69 -8.95 -1.60 15.29
CA GLN A 69 -10.32 -1.27 14.92
C GLN A 69 -10.44 -0.84 13.46
N LEU A 70 -9.44 -0.10 12.94
CA LEU A 70 -9.39 0.30 11.54
C LEU A 70 -9.29 -0.91 10.61
N LEU A 71 -8.40 -1.85 10.91
CA LEU A 71 -8.21 -3.09 10.16
C LEU A 71 -9.45 -4.01 10.22
N ALA A 72 -10.11 -4.07 11.36
CA ALA A 72 -11.34 -4.83 11.51
C ALA A 72 -12.48 -4.26 10.66
N LYS A 73 -12.57 -2.93 10.58
CA LYS A 73 -13.62 -2.21 9.86
C LYS A 73 -13.40 -2.15 8.35
N TYR A 74 -12.16 -1.96 7.91
CA TYR A 74 -11.83 -1.72 6.49
C TYR A 74 -10.91 -2.83 5.96
N LYS A 75 -11.49 -3.80 5.29
CA LYS A 75 -10.81 -5.02 4.80
C LYS A 75 -9.77 -4.80 3.70
N PHE A 76 -9.76 -3.60 3.10
CA PHE A 76 -8.73 -3.22 2.12
C PHE A 76 -7.41 -2.76 2.78
N PHE A 77 -7.38 -2.54 4.09
CA PHE A 77 -6.14 -2.36 4.82
C PHE A 77 -5.57 -3.69 5.29
N SER A 78 -4.25 -3.79 5.26
CA SER A 78 -3.48 -4.92 5.80
C SER A 78 -2.42 -4.42 6.77
N ARG A 79 -2.02 -5.26 7.74
CA ARG A 79 -0.81 -5.00 8.54
C ARG A 79 0.39 -5.07 7.64
N ASP A 80 1.34 -4.19 7.87
CA ASP A 80 2.60 -4.17 7.15
C ASP A 80 3.71 -3.64 8.07
N THR A 81 4.94 -3.79 7.63
CA THR A 81 6.11 -3.35 8.38
C THR A 81 7.16 -2.83 7.40
N ILE A 82 7.65 -1.62 7.63
CA ILE A 82 8.83 -1.12 6.93
C ILE A 82 10.03 -1.80 7.59
N PRO A 83 10.84 -2.60 6.85
CA PRO A 83 12.00 -3.29 7.43
C PRO A 83 13.03 -2.32 7.99
N SER A 84 13.89 -2.82 8.87
CA SER A 84 15.10 -2.10 9.29
C SER A 84 15.93 -1.66 8.08
N ASP A 85 16.70 -0.63 8.26
CA ASP A 85 17.65 -0.05 7.28
C ASP A 85 17.04 0.57 6.01
N VAL A 86 15.73 0.44 5.76
CA VAL A 86 15.10 1.05 4.57
C VAL A 86 15.24 2.58 4.57
N TYR A 87 15.13 3.19 5.73
CA TYR A 87 15.27 4.64 5.94
C TYR A 87 16.34 4.97 6.99
N GLY A 88 17.28 4.08 7.24
CA GLY A 88 18.28 4.22 8.33
C GLY A 88 17.69 3.94 9.72
N ASN A 89 16.49 3.34 9.79
CA ASN A 89 15.85 2.93 11.03
C ASN A 89 16.49 1.65 11.56
N ALA A 90 16.91 1.64 12.83
CA ALA A 90 17.52 0.47 13.47
C ALA A 90 16.51 -0.70 13.62
N GLU A 91 15.27 -0.39 13.95
CA GLU A 91 14.22 -1.37 14.17
C GLU A 91 13.14 -1.30 13.07
N PRO A 92 12.47 -2.43 12.76
CA PRO A 92 11.33 -2.42 11.86
C PRO A 92 10.22 -1.49 12.36
N ILE A 93 9.57 -0.76 11.44
CA ILE A 93 8.52 0.20 11.77
C ILE A 93 7.16 -0.38 11.40
N PRO A 94 6.31 -0.76 12.37
CA PRO A 94 4.95 -1.23 12.10
C PRO A 94 4.11 -0.17 11.39
N THR A 95 3.40 -0.58 10.36
CA THR A 95 2.52 0.29 9.57
C THR A 95 1.30 -0.48 9.07
N ILE A 96 0.52 0.16 8.21
CA ILE A 96 -0.55 -0.49 7.45
C ILE A 96 -0.34 -0.22 5.97
N SER A 97 -0.77 -1.14 5.13
CA SER A 97 -0.71 -1.04 3.68
C SER A 97 -2.09 -1.15 3.04
N VAL A 98 -2.16 -0.73 1.79
CA VAL A 98 -3.25 -1.00 0.85
C VAL A 98 -2.65 -1.67 -0.37
N ASN A 99 -3.36 -2.65 -0.93
CA ASN A 99 -2.90 -3.33 -2.13
C ASN A 99 -3.31 -2.56 -3.39
N ALA A 100 -2.46 -2.58 -4.41
CA ALA A 100 -2.83 -2.15 -5.74
C ALA A 100 -3.72 -3.22 -6.39
N LEU A 101 -4.80 -2.80 -7.01
CA LEU A 101 -5.72 -3.69 -7.73
C LEU A 101 -5.65 -3.41 -9.22
N TRP A 102 -5.61 -4.46 -10.01
CA TRP A 102 -5.84 -4.34 -11.44
C TRP A 102 -7.35 -4.41 -11.70
N ILE A 103 -7.93 -3.31 -12.15
CA ILE A 103 -9.37 -3.16 -12.38
C ILE A 103 -9.66 -3.31 -13.87
N VAL A 104 -10.70 -4.06 -14.20
CA VAL A 104 -11.20 -4.23 -15.57
C VAL A 104 -12.70 -3.94 -15.62
N PRO A 105 -13.27 -3.55 -16.78
CA PRO A 105 -14.71 -3.43 -16.94
C PRO A 105 -15.41 -4.77 -16.65
N GLU A 106 -16.58 -4.74 -16.00
CA GLU A 106 -17.39 -5.93 -15.78
C GLU A 106 -17.77 -6.65 -17.06
N ALA A 107 -18.01 -5.89 -18.13
CA ALA A 107 -18.38 -6.40 -19.46
C ALA A 107 -17.18 -6.84 -20.32
N ALA A 108 -15.96 -6.90 -19.75
CA ALA A 108 -14.80 -7.40 -20.49
C ALA A 108 -14.98 -8.88 -20.84
N ASP A 109 -14.39 -9.34 -21.93
CA ASP A 109 -14.48 -10.74 -22.35
C ASP A 109 -13.87 -11.68 -21.31
N GLU A 110 -14.62 -12.71 -20.92
CA GLU A 110 -14.22 -13.63 -19.84
C GLU A 110 -12.92 -14.37 -20.17
N GLU A 111 -12.81 -14.86 -21.41
CA GLU A 111 -11.62 -15.60 -21.84
C GLU A 111 -10.39 -14.70 -21.87
N LEU A 112 -10.53 -13.48 -22.35
CA LEU A 112 -9.45 -12.49 -22.33
C LEU A 112 -8.94 -12.25 -20.92
N ILE A 113 -9.82 -12.00 -19.96
CA ILE A 113 -9.43 -11.73 -18.57
C ILE A 113 -8.84 -12.98 -17.90
N TYR A 114 -9.36 -14.17 -18.21
CA TYR A 114 -8.77 -15.42 -17.77
C TYR A 114 -7.31 -15.55 -18.28
N GLN A 115 -7.08 -15.34 -19.57
CA GLN A 115 -5.75 -15.44 -20.17
C GLN A 115 -4.78 -14.38 -19.63
N ILE A 116 -5.23 -13.15 -19.43
CA ILE A 116 -4.43 -12.09 -18.80
C ILE A 116 -4.04 -12.50 -17.37
N THR A 117 -5.00 -12.96 -16.56
CA THR A 117 -4.75 -13.38 -15.17
C THR A 117 -3.73 -14.51 -15.15
N LYS A 118 -3.90 -15.54 -15.99
CA LYS A 118 -2.96 -16.65 -16.13
C LYS A 118 -1.56 -16.19 -16.58
N ALA A 119 -1.50 -15.22 -17.49
CA ALA A 119 -0.24 -14.69 -18.00
C ALA A 119 0.58 -13.95 -16.94
N ILE A 120 -0.07 -13.25 -15.99
CA ILE A 120 0.61 -12.57 -14.88
C ILE A 120 1.42 -13.56 -14.03
N TRP A 121 0.94 -14.78 -13.86
CA TRP A 121 1.51 -15.79 -12.97
C TRP A 121 2.45 -16.80 -13.65
N ASN A 122 2.75 -16.63 -14.94
CA ASN A 122 3.71 -17.50 -15.62
C ASN A 122 5.16 -17.13 -15.25
N GLU A 123 6.10 -18.03 -15.54
CA GLU A 123 7.52 -17.87 -15.22
C GLU A 123 8.15 -16.61 -15.85
N LYS A 124 7.77 -16.27 -17.08
CA LYS A 124 8.28 -15.09 -17.77
C LYS A 124 7.85 -13.80 -17.06
N SER A 125 6.58 -13.71 -16.69
CA SER A 125 6.06 -12.57 -15.92
C SER A 125 6.66 -12.50 -14.52
N ARG A 126 6.88 -13.65 -13.87
CA ARG A 126 7.57 -13.72 -12.58
C ARG A 126 8.97 -13.08 -12.67
N LYS A 127 9.74 -13.45 -13.69
CA LYS A 127 11.07 -12.88 -13.90
C LYS A 127 11.00 -11.35 -14.12
N LEU A 128 10.07 -10.88 -14.95
CA LEU A 128 9.88 -9.45 -15.20
C LEU A 128 9.49 -8.67 -13.92
N LEU A 129 8.65 -9.25 -13.08
CA LEU A 129 8.27 -8.66 -11.80
C LEU A 129 9.46 -8.59 -10.85
N ASP A 130 10.25 -9.65 -10.75
CA ASP A 130 11.42 -9.72 -9.86
C ASP A 130 12.52 -8.74 -10.24
N GLU A 131 12.71 -8.49 -11.54
CA GLU A 131 13.74 -7.61 -12.08
C GLU A 131 13.26 -6.17 -12.26
N GLY A 132 11.95 -5.96 -12.46
CA GLY A 132 11.40 -4.66 -12.84
C GLY A 132 11.27 -3.65 -11.71
N HIS A 133 11.03 -4.11 -10.48
CA HIS A 133 10.87 -3.23 -9.32
C HIS A 133 11.16 -3.97 -8.01
N SER A 134 11.72 -3.29 -7.01
CA SER A 134 12.02 -3.88 -5.68
C SER A 134 10.80 -4.56 -5.01
N LYS A 135 9.59 -4.05 -5.25
CA LYS A 135 8.33 -4.63 -4.78
C LYS A 135 7.79 -5.78 -5.64
N GLY A 136 8.37 -6.02 -6.82
CA GLY A 136 7.93 -7.10 -7.70
C GLY A 136 7.98 -8.48 -7.03
N LYS A 137 8.99 -8.71 -6.20
CA LYS A 137 9.15 -9.95 -5.41
C LYS A 137 8.02 -10.19 -4.40
N LEU A 138 7.31 -9.15 -3.99
CA LEU A 138 6.18 -9.23 -3.06
C LEU A 138 4.85 -9.57 -3.76
N ILE A 139 4.79 -9.46 -5.10
CA ILE A 139 3.63 -9.86 -5.88
C ILE A 139 3.68 -11.37 -6.01
N GLN A 140 2.94 -12.08 -5.19
CA GLN A 140 2.95 -13.54 -5.13
C GLN A 140 1.54 -14.11 -5.24
N MET A 141 1.43 -15.32 -5.83
CA MET A 141 0.17 -16.03 -5.97
C MET A 141 -0.54 -16.20 -4.62
N SER A 142 0.19 -16.61 -3.58
CA SER A 142 -0.36 -16.83 -2.23
C SER A 142 -1.00 -15.60 -1.59
N THR A 143 -0.67 -14.40 -2.06
CA THR A 143 -1.22 -13.14 -1.55
C THR A 143 -2.08 -12.40 -2.56
N ALA A 144 -2.34 -13.00 -3.73
CA ALA A 144 -3.02 -12.35 -4.86
C ALA A 144 -4.41 -11.80 -4.54
N LEU A 145 -5.13 -12.43 -3.62
CA LEU A 145 -6.49 -12.02 -3.24
C LEU A 145 -6.55 -11.26 -1.91
N GLN A 146 -5.40 -10.98 -1.28
CA GLN A 146 -5.39 -10.19 -0.05
C GLN A 146 -5.82 -8.74 -0.30
N GLY A 147 -6.73 -8.23 0.53
CA GLY A 147 -7.22 -6.86 0.44
C GLY A 147 -8.14 -6.58 -0.76
N VAL A 148 -8.48 -7.58 -1.55
CA VAL A 148 -9.50 -7.45 -2.59
C VAL A 148 -10.86 -7.26 -1.94
N SER A 149 -11.47 -6.10 -2.16
CA SER A 149 -12.75 -5.69 -1.55
C SER A 149 -13.87 -5.48 -2.57
N ILE A 150 -13.60 -5.77 -3.83
CA ILE A 150 -14.55 -5.73 -4.95
C ILE A 150 -14.68 -7.13 -5.55
N PRO A 151 -15.80 -7.45 -6.24
CA PRO A 151 -15.95 -8.74 -6.89
C PRO A 151 -14.84 -9.03 -7.90
N LEU A 152 -14.38 -10.26 -7.94
CA LEU A 152 -13.49 -10.72 -9.01
C LEU A 152 -14.26 -10.81 -10.33
N HIS A 153 -13.64 -10.37 -11.41
CA HIS A 153 -14.16 -10.62 -12.76
C HIS A 153 -14.28 -12.12 -13.01
N PRO A 154 -15.32 -12.64 -13.72
CA PRO A 154 -15.51 -14.08 -13.95
C PRO A 154 -14.27 -14.80 -14.48
N GLY A 155 -13.56 -14.22 -15.46
CA GLY A 155 -12.32 -14.79 -16.00
C GLY A 155 -11.20 -14.90 -14.97
N ALA A 156 -11.00 -13.88 -14.12
CA ALA A 156 -10.02 -13.93 -13.03
C ALA A 156 -10.41 -14.97 -11.98
N ARG A 157 -11.69 -15.02 -11.60
CA ARG A 157 -12.22 -16.01 -10.65
C ARG A 157 -11.99 -17.43 -11.17
N ARG A 158 -12.26 -17.70 -12.45
CA ARG A 158 -12.03 -19.01 -13.08
C ARG A 158 -10.57 -19.45 -12.93
N PHE A 159 -9.62 -18.57 -13.21
CA PHE A 159 -8.20 -18.88 -13.02
C PHE A 159 -7.85 -19.15 -11.55
N TYR A 160 -8.29 -18.30 -10.63
CA TYR A 160 -7.98 -18.50 -9.20
C TYR A 160 -8.64 -19.74 -8.60
N ARG A 161 -9.76 -20.23 -9.15
CA ARG A 161 -10.32 -21.54 -8.82
C ARG A 161 -9.47 -22.69 -9.30
N GLU A 162 -8.91 -22.62 -10.50
CA GLU A 162 -8.00 -23.64 -11.04
C GLU A 162 -6.74 -23.85 -10.19
N VAL A 163 -6.36 -22.83 -9.40
CA VAL A 163 -5.19 -22.86 -8.53
C VAL A 163 -5.55 -22.85 -7.03
N ASP A 164 -6.78 -23.23 -6.70
CA ASP A 164 -7.31 -23.37 -5.32
C ASP A 164 -7.20 -22.12 -4.44
N LEU A 165 -7.26 -20.91 -5.04
CA LEU A 165 -7.18 -19.63 -4.33
C LEU A 165 -8.54 -18.92 -4.18
N ALA A 166 -9.55 -19.27 -4.94
CA ALA A 166 -10.91 -18.73 -4.86
C ALA A 166 -11.93 -19.86 -4.75
N GLU A 167 -13.09 -19.58 -4.12
CA GLU A 167 -14.27 -20.45 -4.10
C GLU A 167 -15.13 -20.34 -5.37
#